data_03ba10f49d12903cb677c545b812405a
#
_entry.id   03ba10f49d12903cb677c545b812405a
#
_cell.length_a   1.000
_cell.length_b   1.000
_cell.length_c   1.000
_cell.angle_alpha   90.00
_cell.angle_beta   90.00
_cell.angle_gamma   90.00
#
_symmetry.space_group_name_H-M   'P 1'
#
loop_
_entity.id
_entity.type
_entity.pdbx_description
1 polymer ?
#
loop_
_entity_poly.entity_id
_entity_poly.type
_entity_poly.pdbx_seq_one_letter_code
_entity_poly.pdbx_strand_id
1 'polypeptide(L)'
;MTFPAWSIAPFVLMLAAIAVAPLVPALSRLWDRPRHQLIYALVLGIPVGIGVLVAGRSDLVINSLVEYGQFIVLLLSLFVVSGGIFLRGDLPATPRTNTIFLAIGGVLASVIGTTGAAMMLIRPLLNTNAERKHKAHTVVFTIFVVANCGGLLTPLGDPPLFLGFLRGVPFTWTLSLLPQWLFVNGLLLLTYWALDRRIVAHEAPTDVEIDRTNVTPLRLAGATNLIWFALIIVAVALIPSVDGEALGAGHAHGAALVPWREIVMLAAAGCSLWLGNKKVRYRDNAFEFGPIQEVAALFIGIFLTMIPALEVLRNVAPKLHLNEITLFVFTGGLSSVLDNAPTYATFFEMASQLDGQPRVGGSPGVPELLLTSISLGAVLCGAITYIGNGPNFMVKSVAESRGVRMPSFGGYVLRAVMYLVPVLALMVLVFIAQPIWTTILGVVLTAALLGRVVYLFVRHDGKAGTMLDPDVRRTRPPGALEDAEPSDADTAG
;
A
#
# COMPACT_ATOMS: atom_id res chain seq x y z
N MET A 1 16.82 -29.95 -13.24
CA MET A 1 16.18 -29.63 -14.54
C MET A 1 15.80 -28.16 -14.53
N THR A 2 16.21 -27.42 -15.52
CA THR A 2 15.80 -26.00 -15.65
C THR A 2 14.46 -25.95 -16.39
N PHE A 3 13.50 -25.18 -15.85
CA PHE A 3 12.24 -24.94 -16.55
C PHE A 3 12.48 -24.16 -17.85
N PRO A 4 11.75 -24.46 -18.94
CA PRO A 4 11.88 -23.70 -20.19
C PRO A 4 11.35 -22.27 -20.02
N ALA A 5 11.91 -21.32 -20.77
CA ALA A 5 11.54 -19.91 -20.66
C ALA A 5 10.02 -19.61 -20.87
N TRP A 6 9.33 -20.40 -21.68
CA TRP A 6 7.88 -20.25 -21.89
C TRP A 6 7.04 -20.55 -20.65
N SER A 7 7.61 -21.27 -19.64
CA SER A 7 6.91 -21.57 -18.38
C SER A 7 6.63 -20.32 -17.52
N ILE A 8 7.21 -19.16 -17.85
CA ILE A 8 6.89 -17.87 -17.25
C ILE A 8 5.52 -17.36 -17.73
N ALA A 9 5.03 -17.79 -18.90
CA ALA A 9 3.84 -17.22 -19.52
C ALA A 9 2.59 -17.30 -18.63
N PRO A 10 2.26 -18.38 -17.89
CA PRO A 10 1.11 -18.39 -16.99
C PRO A 10 1.20 -17.34 -15.89
N PHE A 11 2.39 -17.10 -15.34
CA PHE A 11 2.62 -16.06 -14.34
C PHE A 11 2.41 -14.65 -14.91
N VAL A 12 2.96 -14.38 -16.09
CA VAL A 12 2.76 -13.10 -16.81
C VAL A 12 1.28 -12.88 -17.13
N LEU A 13 0.57 -13.93 -17.59
CA LEU A 13 -0.87 -13.85 -17.86
C LEU A 13 -1.68 -13.57 -16.58
N MET A 14 -1.29 -14.19 -15.45
CA MET A 14 -1.92 -13.93 -14.16
C MET A 14 -1.76 -12.46 -13.74
N LEU A 15 -0.54 -11.93 -13.81
CA LEU A 15 -0.26 -10.54 -13.48
C LEU A 15 -0.94 -9.55 -14.44
N ALA A 16 -0.90 -9.85 -15.75
CA ALA A 16 -1.56 -9.03 -16.76
C ALA A 16 -3.07 -8.96 -16.55
N ALA A 17 -3.71 -10.07 -16.17
CA ALA A 17 -5.14 -10.07 -15.88
C ALA A 17 -5.48 -9.22 -14.65
N ILE A 18 -4.69 -9.31 -13.58
CA ILE A 18 -4.88 -8.48 -12.37
C ILE A 18 -4.76 -6.99 -12.70
N ALA A 19 -3.79 -6.61 -13.55
CA ALA A 19 -3.57 -5.21 -13.92
C ALA A 19 -4.62 -4.67 -14.92
N VAL A 20 -5.04 -5.48 -15.90
CA VAL A 20 -5.80 -5.01 -17.05
C VAL A 20 -7.31 -5.26 -16.90
N ALA A 21 -7.72 -6.41 -16.32
CA ALA A 21 -9.13 -6.77 -16.26
C ALA A 21 -10.02 -5.74 -15.55
N PRO A 22 -9.60 -5.12 -14.42
CA PRO A 22 -10.39 -4.06 -13.77
C PRO A 22 -10.53 -2.79 -14.61
N LEU A 23 -9.59 -2.54 -15.53
CA LEU A 23 -9.56 -1.33 -16.35
C LEU A 23 -10.39 -1.43 -17.63
N VAL A 24 -10.69 -2.66 -18.09
CA VAL A 24 -11.46 -2.91 -19.30
C VAL A 24 -12.94 -3.09 -18.95
N PRO A 25 -13.86 -2.20 -19.38
CA PRO A 25 -15.28 -2.25 -18.97
C PRO A 25 -16.00 -3.56 -19.33
N ALA A 26 -15.57 -4.28 -20.37
CA ALA A 26 -16.12 -5.57 -20.74
C ALA A 26 -15.71 -6.69 -19.76
N LEU A 27 -14.52 -6.61 -19.18
CA LEU A 27 -13.95 -7.61 -18.28
C LEU A 27 -14.23 -7.29 -16.81
N SER A 28 -14.32 -6.01 -16.43
CA SER A 28 -14.49 -5.60 -15.03
C SER A 28 -15.70 -6.25 -14.37
N ARG A 29 -16.85 -6.33 -15.08
CA ARG A 29 -18.08 -6.98 -14.56
C ARG A 29 -17.89 -8.46 -14.22
N LEU A 30 -17.04 -9.16 -14.96
CA LEU A 30 -16.68 -10.56 -14.68
C LEU A 30 -15.64 -10.63 -13.57
N TRP A 31 -14.70 -9.66 -13.57
CA TRP A 31 -13.60 -9.61 -12.61
C TRP A 31 -14.04 -9.21 -11.21
N ASP A 32 -15.10 -8.41 -11.04
CA ASP A 32 -15.64 -7.96 -9.75
C ASP A 32 -16.19 -9.10 -8.85
N ARG A 33 -16.20 -10.35 -9.32
CA ARG A 33 -16.68 -11.51 -8.55
C ARG A 33 -15.51 -12.41 -8.13
N PRO A 34 -15.23 -12.60 -6.82
CA PRO A 34 -14.13 -13.42 -6.36
C PRO A 34 -14.12 -14.86 -6.91
N ARG A 35 -15.30 -15.43 -7.18
CA ARG A 35 -15.41 -16.77 -7.80
C ARG A 35 -14.84 -16.83 -9.22
N HIS A 36 -14.98 -15.79 -10.03
CA HIS A 36 -14.42 -15.76 -11.38
C HIS A 36 -12.91 -15.57 -11.34
N GLN A 37 -12.43 -14.74 -10.41
CA GLN A 37 -11.00 -14.58 -10.12
C GLN A 37 -10.39 -15.92 -9.70
N LEU A 38 -11.07 -16.66 -8.80
CA LEU A 38 -10.63 -17.99 -8.37
C LEU A 38 -10.59 -18.99 -9.53
N ILE A 39 -11.62 -19.02 -10.37
CA ILE A 39 -11.64 -19.91 -11.54
C ILE A 39 -10.48 -19.60 -12.47
N TYR A 40 -10.23 -18.31 -12.77
CA TYR A 40 -9.11 -17.88 -13.60
C TYR A 40 -7.76 -18.29 -12.98
N ALA A 41 -7.59 -18.04 -11.68
CA ALA A 41 -6.39 -18.40 -10.92
C ALA A 41 -6.12 -19.92 -10.95
N LEU A 42 -7.16 -20.74 -10.80
CA LEU A 42 -7.03 -22.20 -10.82
C LEU A 42 -6.80 -22.75 -12.24
N VAL A 43 -7.42 -22.16 -13.25
CA VAL A 43 -7.20 -22.55 -14.66
C VAL A 43 -5.75 -22.33 -15.08
N LEU A 44 -5.09 -21.28 -14.59
CA LEU A 44 -3.68 -21.04 -14.85
C LEU A 44 -2.77 -21.80 -13.86
N GLY A 45 -3.11 -21.83 -12.58
CA GLY A 45 -2.26 -22.36 -11.51
C GLY A 45 -2.22 -23.88 -11.45
N ILE A 46 -3.37 -24.58 -11.61
CA ILE A 46 -3.41 -26.05 -11.49
C ILE A 46 -2.56 -26.75 -12.57
N PRO A 47 -2.67 -26.40 -13.86
CA PRO A 47 -1.80 -27.02 -14.88
C PRO A 47 -0.31 -26.82 -14.61
N VAL A 48 0.08 -25.63 -14.12
CA VAL A 48 1.46 -25.36 -13.74
C VAL A 48 1.87 -26.22 -12.54
N GLY A 49 1.06 -26.28 -11.50
CA GLY A 49 1.33 -27.12 -10.32
C GLY A 49 1.47 -28.59 -10.70
N ILE A 50 0.57 -29.13 -11.54
CA ILE A 50 0.66 -30.51 -12.06
C ILE A 50 1.96 -30.70 -12.88
N GLY A 51 2.29 -29.75 -13.75
CA GLY A 51 3.53 -29.81 -14.54
C GLY A 51 4.79 -29.87 -13.66
N VAL A 52 4.83 -29.10 -12.58
CA VAL A 52 5.92 -29.10 -11.59
C VAL A 52 5.99 -30.45 -10.83
N LEU A 53 4.83 -31.01 -10.45
CA LEU A 53 4.74 -32.32 -9.80
C LEU A 53 5.24 -33.45 -10.74
N VAL A 54 4.82 -33.44 -12.01
CA VAL A 54 5.27 -34.40 -13.02
C VAL A 54 6.78 -34.26 -13.29
N ALA A 55 7.34 -33.05 -13.16
CA ALA A 55 8.78 -32.82 -13.23
C ALA A 55 9.55 -33.34 -12.00
N GLY A 56 8.87 -33.95 -11.01
CA GLY A 56 9.48 -34.50 -9.80
C GLY A 56 9.85 -33.46 -8.74
N ARG A 57 9.31 -32.22 -8.84
CA ARG A 57 9.60 -31.10 -7.93
C ARG A 57 8.42 -30.83 -7.00
N SER A 58 7.96 -31.86 -6.30
CA SER A 58 6.92 -31.74 -5.28
C SER A 58 7.29 -30.79 -4.13
N ASP A 59 8.59 -30.72 -3.81
CA ASP A 59 9.17 -29.79 -2.86
C ASP A 59 8.74 -28.34 -3.11
N LEU A 60 8.82 -27.88 -4.36
CA LEU A 60 8.46 -26.52 -4.73
C LEU A 60 6.96 -26.25 -4.60
N VAL A 61 6.12 -27.22 -4.97
CA VAL A 61 4.66 -27.07 -4.86
C VAL A 61 4.25 -27.03 -3.40
N ILE A 62 4.80 -27.91 -2.55
CA ILE A 62 4.51 -27.93 -1.12
C ILE A 62 4.94 -26.61 -0.47
N ASN A 63 6.17 -26.17 -0.73
CA ASN A 63 6.66 -24.88 -0.19
C ASN A 63 5.74 -23.71 -0.60
N SER A 64 5.39 -23.61 -1.87
CA SER A 64 4.54 -22.55 -2.40
C SER A 64 3.13 -22.55 -1.76
N LEU A 65 2.55 -23.72 -1.52
CA LEU A 65 1.23 -23.83 -0.86
C LEU A 65 1.33 -23.51 0.64
N VAL A 66 2.43 -23.84 1.30
CA VAL A 66 2.68 -23.48 2.71
C VAL A 66 2.83 -21.95 2.82
N GLU A 67 3.67 -21.32 1.98
CA GLU A 67 3.83 -19.87 1.94
C GLU A 67 2.48 -19.17 1.68
N TYR A 68 1.69 -19.66 0.72
CA TYR A 68 0.35 -19.13 0.44
C TYR A 68 -0.55 -19.23 1.67
N GLY A 69 -0.61 -20.39 2.34
CA GLY A 69 -1.43 -20.59 3.53
C GLY A 69 -1.05 -19.63 4.67
N GLN A 70 0.24 -19.50 4.93
CA GLN A 70 0.79 -18.59 5.94
C GLN A 70 0.45 -17.13 5.63
N PHE A 71 0.59 -16.74 4.35
CA PHE A 71 0.29 -15.41 3.87
C PHE A 71 -1.19 -15.05 4.03
N ILE A 72 -2.09 -15.93 3.59
CA ILE A 72 -3.54 -15.69 3.67
C ILE A 72 -4.02 -15.68 5.13
N VAL A 73 -3.51 -16.55 5.98
CA VAL A 73 -3.88 -16.57 7.40
C VAL A 73 -3.48 -15.27 8.09
N LEU A 74 -2.29 -14.73 7.80
CA LEU A 74 -1.89 -13.43 8.33
C LEU A 74 -2.83 -12.32 7.87
N LEU A 75 -3.03 -12.20 6.55
CA LEU A 75 -3.88 -11.14 6.00
C LEU A 75 -5.32 -11.24 6.53
N LEU A 76 -5.89 -12.44 6.57
CA LEU A 76 -7.22 -12.68 7.13
C LEU A 76 -7.29 -12.24 8.60
N SER A 77 -6.31 -12.64 9.41
CA SER A 77 -6.31 -12.35 10.84
C SER A 77 -6.19 -10.85 11.11
N LEU A 78 -5.26 -10.17 10.45
CA LEU A 78 -5.12 -8.71 10.54
C LEU A 78 -6.38 -7.98 10.04
N PHE A 79 -6.94 -8.41 8.91
CA PHE A 79 -8.13 -7.81 8.31
C PHE A 79 -9.36 -7.97 9.21
N VAL A 80 -9.56 -9.15 9.80
CA VAL A 80 -10.67 -9.42 10.73
C VAL A 80 -10.54 -8.59 12.00
N VAL A 81 -9.35 -8.52 12.59
CA VAL A 81 -9.14 -7.79 13.85
C VAL A 81 -9.26 -6.28 13.63
N SER A 82 -8.67 -5.74 12.53
CA SER A 82 -8.80 -4.32 12.17
C SER A 82 -10.24 -3.91 11.90
N GLY A 83 -11.02 -4.80 11.26
CA GLY A 83 -12.44 -4.59 11.02
C GLY A 83 -13.30 -4.44 12.29
N GLY A 84 -12.77 -4.85 13.44
CA GLY A 84 -13.41 -4.68 14.75
C GLY A 84 -13.09 -3.36 15.46
N ILE A 85 -12.21 -2.52 14.90
CA ILE A 85 -11.77 -1.24 15.47
C ILE A 85 -12.34 -0.10 14.64
N PHE A 86 -12.90 0.91 15.30
CA PHE A 86 -13.44 2.09 14.63
C PHE A 86 -13.17 3.35 15.44
N LEU A 87 -12.68 4.40 14.80
CA LEU A 87 -12.46 5.69 15.41
C LEU A 87 -13.70 6.56 15.17
N ARG A 88 -14.48 6.82 16.24
CA ARG A 88 -15.61 7.75 16.21
C ARG A 88 -15.16 9.13 16.61
N GLY A 89 -15.83 10.15 16.10
CA GLY A 89 -15.60 11.53 16.44
C GLY A 89 -15.45 12.39 15.20
N ASP A 90 -15.41 13.67 15.45
CA ASP A 90 -15.26 14.71 14.47
C ASP A 90 -14.38 15.81 15.04
N LEU A 91 -13.29 16.14 14.34
CA LEU A 91 -12.35 17.17 14.73
C LEU A 91 -12.42 18.32 13.72
N PRO A 92 -12.03 19.55 14.12
CA PRO A 92 -11.92 20.65 13.14
C PRO A 92 -10.98 20.24 11.99
N ALA A 93 -11.42 20.39 10.75
CA ALA A 93 -10.71 20.07 9.52
C ALA A 93 -9.58 21.06 9.23
N THR A 94 -8.67 21.23 10.19
CA THR A 94 -7.50 22.09 10.02
C THR A 94 -6.37 21.34 9.32
N PRO A 95 -5.48 22.04 8.60
CA PRO A 95 -4.30 21.42 7.99
C PRO A 95 -3.44 20.66 9.02
N ARG A 96 -3.38 21.16 10.25
CA ARG A 96 -2.66 20.51 11.36
C ARG A 96 -3.34 19.19 11.75
N THR A 97 -4.66 19.22 11.94
CA THR A 97 -5.44 18.02 12.31
C THR A 97 -5.29 16.94 11.26
N ASN A 98 -5.50 17.27 9.98
CA ASN A 98 -5.38 16.32 8.88
C ASN A 98 -3.95 15.76 8.76
N THR A 99 -2.92 16.59 8.91
CA THR A 99 -1.52 16.13 8.89
C THR A 99 -1.24 15.16 10.04
N ILE A 100 -1.75 15.41 11.24
CA ILE A 100 -1.60 14.52 12.40
C ILE A 100 -2.34 13.20 12.14
N PHE A 101 -3.54 13.23 11.55
CA PHE A 101 -4.25 12.01 11.14
C PHE A 101 -3.42 11.14 10.18
N LEU A 102 -2.83 11.76 9.16
CA LEU A 102 -1.98 11.07 8.20
C LEU A 102 -0.70 10.52 8.87
N ALA A 103 -0.08 11.31 9.76
CA ALA A 103 1.13 10.88 10.47
C ALA A 103 0.86 9.67 11.39
N ILE A 104 -0.21 9.73 12.17
CA ILE A 104 -0.65 8.59 13.01
C ILE A 104 -0.98 7.39 12.13
N GLY A 105 -1.68 7.61 11.01
CA GLY A 105 -2.01 6.58 10.05
C GLY A 105 -0.78 5.90 9.46
N GLY A 106 0.25 6.66 9.12
CA GLY A 106 1.52 6.11 8.63
C GLY A 106 2.23 5.23 9.66
N VAL A 107 2.24 5.63 10.94
CA VAL A 107 2.77 4.78 12.03
C VAL A 107 1.92 3.53 12.21
N LEU A 108 0.60 3.68 12.26
CA LEU A 108 -0.32 2.55 12.41
C LEU A 108 -0.22 1.57 11.26
N ALA A 109 0.01 2.03 10.03
CA ALA A 109 0.18 1.17 8.87
C ALA A 109 1.30 0.15 9.04
N SER A 110 2.40 0.53 9.68
CA SER A 110 3.48 -0.40 10.01
C SER A 110 3.10 -1.45 11.07
N VAL A 111 2.08 -1.19 11.89
CA VAL A 111 1.70 -2.09 13.00
C VAL A 111 0.52 -2.97 12.64
N ILE A 112 -0.53 -2.37 12.07
CA ILE A 112 -1.81 -3.05 11.80
C ILE A 112 -2.03 -3.36 10.31
N GLY A 113 -1.01 -3.13 9.50
CA GLY A 113 -1.06 -3.26 8.05
C GLY A 113 -1.64 -2.03 7.35
N THR A 114 -1.15 -1.79 6.13
CA THR A 114 -1.60 -0.66 5.29
C THR A 114 -3.11 -0.68 5.05
N THR A 115 -3.68 -1.83 4.71
CA THR A 115 -5.13 -2.01 4.52
C THR A 115 -5.91 -1.70 5.80
N GLY A 116 -5.47 -2.25 6.93
CA GLY A 116 -6.12 -2.05 8.23
C GLY A 116 -6.13 -0.59 8.65
N ALA A 117 -4.98 0.08 8.59
CA ALA A 117 -4.82 1.49 8.94
C ALA A 117 -5.63 2.40 8.01
N ALA A 118 -5.55 2.17 6.70
CA ALA A 118 -6.26 2.97 5.71
C ALA A 118 -7.79 2.87 5.89
N MET A 119 -8.33 1.66 6.06
CA MET A 119 -9.77 1.45 6.23
C MET A 119 -10.28 1.96 7.58
N MET A 120 -9.46 1.89 8.64
CA MET A 120 -9.81 2.43 9.94
C MET A 120 -9.87 3.97 9.93
N LEU A 121 -8.98 4.63 9.19
CA LEU A 121 -8.81 6.08 9.25
C LEU A 121 -9.57 6.84 8.16
N ILE A 122 -9.85 6.23 6.99
CA ILE A 122 -10.47 6.97 5.87
C ILE A 122 -11.85 7.53 6.23
N ARG A 123 -12.69 6.77 6.95
CA ARG A 123 -14.03 7.22 7.32
C ARG A 123 -14.02 8.37 8.33
N PRO A 124 -13.30 8.30 9.47
CA PRO A 124 -13.13 9.44 10.37
C PRO A 124 -12.55 10.66 9.67
N LEU A 125 -11.54 10.47 8.82
CA LEU A 125 -10.91 11.55 8.06
C LEU A 125 -11.90 12.26 7.12
N LEU A 126 -12.76 11.48 6.42
CA LEU A 126 -13.82 12.03 5.57
C LEU A 126 -14.92 12.73 6.38
N ASN A 127 -15.24 12.22 7.58
CA ASN A 127 -16.19 12.90 8.47
C ASN A 127 -15.62 14.23 8.96
N THR A 128 -14.37 14.24 9.46
CA THR A 128 -13.65 15.47 9.85
C THR A 128 -13.57 16.51 8.73
N ASN A 129 -13.60 16.09 7.48
CA ASN A 129 -13.59 16.99 6.32
C ASN A 129 -14.96 17.07 5.61
N ALA A 130 -16.08 16.80 6.32
CA ALA A 130 -17.40 16.71 5.68
C ALA A 130 -17.81 18.05 5.06
N GLU A 131 -17.60 19.15 5.76
CA GLU A 131 -17.96 20.52 5.38
C GLU A 131 -17.08 21.10 4.27
N ARG A 132 -15.86 20.56 4.09
CA ARG A 132 -14.92 21.04 3.07
C ARG A 132 -15.34 20.62 1.67
N LYS A 133 -15.25 21.53 0.71
CA LYS A 133 -15.48 21.28 -0.72
C LYS A 133 -14.27 20.58 -1.37
N HIS A 134 -13.06 20.99 -0.98
CA HIS A 134 -11.80 20.51 -1.58
C HIS A 134 -11.10 19.54 -0.64
N LYS A 135 -11.39 18.26 -0.76
CA LYS A 135 -10.85 17.20 0.11
C LYS A 135 -10.19 16.02 -0.63
N ALA A 136 -10.22 16.00 -1.98
CA ALA A 136 -9.65 14.93 -2.77
C ALA A 136 -8.14 14.76 -2.56
N HIS A 137 -7.38 15.85 -2.38
CA HIS A 137 -5.96 15.82 -2.07
C HIS A 137 -5.66 15.11 -0.75
N THR A 138 -6.49 15.27 0.28
CA THR A 138 -6.36 14.56 1.56
C THR A 138 -6.47 13.06 1.37
N VAL A 139 -7.39 12.60 0.53
CA VAL A 139 -7.54 11.18 0.18
C VAL A 139 -6.33 10.67 -0.60
N VAL A 140 -5.82 11.45 -1.56
CA VAL A 140 -4.60 11.10 -2.32
C VAL A 140 -3.40 10.92 -1.38
N PHE A 141 -3.19 11.83 -0.43
CA PHE A 141 -2.10 11.70 0.54
C PHE A 141 -2.35 10.59 1.57
N THR A 142 -3.62 10.24 1.86
CA THR A 142 -3.94 9.01 2.62
C THR A 142 -3.43 7.77 1.89
N ILE A 143 -3.61 7.72 0.57
CA ILE A 143 -3.07 6.61 -0.24
C ILE A 143 -1.54 6.60 -0.19
N PHE A 144 -0.88 7.75 -0.37
CA PHE A 144 0.58 7.81 -0.34
C PHE A 144 1.14 7.38 1.02
N VAL A 145 0.68 8.02 2.10
CA VAL A 145 1.26 7.86 3.44
C VAL A 145 0.72 6.61 4.15
N VAL A 146 -0.60 6.44 4.22
CA VAL A 146 -1.19 5.41 5.08
C VAL A 146 -1.32 4.07 4.35
N ALA A 147 -1.78 4.10 3.10
CA ALA A 147 -2.02 2.87 2.35
C ALA A 147 -0.75 2.26 1.73
N ASN A 148 0.40 2.95 1.78
CA ASN A 148 1.66 2.45 1.21
C ASN A 148 2.88 2.82 2.07
N CYS A 149 3.41 4.05 1.96
CA CYS A 149 4.71 4.43 2.54
C CYS A 149 4.80 4.18 4.06
N GLY A 150 3.68 4.27 4.77
CA GLY A 150 3.61 3.98 6.20
C GLY A 150 3.90 2.53 6.56
N GLY A 151 3.62 1.57 5.68
CA GLY A 151 3.73 0.13 5.95
C GLY A 151 5.15 -0.45 5.99
N LEU A 152 6.20 0.37 5.92
CA LEU A 152 7.57 -0.08 5.68
C LEU A 152 8.29 -0.68 6.91
N LEU A 153 7.89 -0.38 8.15
CA LEU A 153 8.71 -0.64 9.33
C LEU A 153 8.55 -2.02 9.96
N THR A 154 7.57 -2.80 9.57
CA THR A 154 7.44 -4.19 10.04
C THR A 154 6.95 -5.11 8.93
N PRO A 155 7.21 -6.42 9.05
CA PRO A 155 6.65 -7.41 8.13
C PRO A 155 5.11 -7.43 8.10
N LEU A 156 4.45 -6.93 9.15
CA LEU A 156 3.00 -6.84 9.23
C LEU A 156 2.43 -5.63 8.49
N GLY A 157 3.29 -4.65 8.19
CA GLY A 157 2.90 -3.39 7.57
C GLY A 157 2.42 -3.58 6.13
N ASP A 158 3.17 -4.33 5.34
CA ASP A 158 2.83 -4.53 3.93
C ASP A 158 3.19 -5.95 3.45
N PRO A 159 2.37 -6.58 2.59
CA PRO A 159 2.57 -7.95 2.10
C PRO A 159 3.97 -8.30 1.59
N PRO A 160 4.68 -7.45 0.84
CA PRO A 160 6.05 -7.70 0.42
C PRO A 160 7.00 -8.05 1.56
N LEU A 161 6.93 -7.28 2.64
CA LEU A 161 7.84 -7.44 3.78
C LEU A 161 7.56 -8.74 4.53
N PHE A 162 6.30 -9.16 4.58
CA PHE A 162 5.93 -10.44 5.15
C PHE A 162 6.45 -11.62 4.31
N LEU A 163 6.41 -11.52 2.98
CA LEU A 163 7.03 -12.55 2.11
C LEU A 163 8.54 -12.61 2.31
N GLY A 164 9.20 -11.48 2.55
CA GLY A 164 10.63 -11.46 2.95
C GLY A 164 10.85 -12.17 4.27
N PHE A 165 10.00 -11.93 5.26
CA PHE A 165 10.04 -12.61 6.56
C PHE A 165 9.83 -14.12 6.42
N LEU A 166 8.89 -14.59 5.61
CA LEU A 166 8.71 -16.02 5.33
C LEU A 166 9.95 -16.66 4.69
N ARG A 167 10.75 -15.87 3.97
CA ARG A 167 12.00 -16.29 3.32
C ARG A 167 13.23 -16.03 4.19
N GLY A 168 13.04 -15.90 5.49
CA GLY A 168 14.09 -15.84 6.50
C GLY A 168 14.66 -14.46 6.80
N VAL A 169 14.11 -13.36 6.24
CA VAL A 169 14.50 -12.02 6.66
C VAL A 169 14.05 -11.80 8.11
N PRO A 170 14.94 -11.38 9.03
CA PRO A 170 14.57 -11.18 10.43
C PRO A 170 13.44 -10.16 10.58
N PHE A 171 12.50 -10.41 11.50
CA PHE A 171 11.36 -9.52 11.77
C PHE A 171 11.81 -8.07 12.04
N THR A 172 12.90 -7.92 12.80
CA THR A 172 13.43 -6.61 13.20
C THR A 172 14.25 -5.91 12.12
N TRP A 173 14.63 -6.62 11.03
CA TRP A 173 15.43 -6.03 9.96
C TRP A 173 14.74 -4.81 9.32
N THR A 174 13.43 -4.86 9.15
CA THR A 174 12.66 -3.76 8.55
C THR A 174 12.75 -2.46 9.37
N LEU A 175 13.09 -2.52 10.66
CA LEU A 175 13.32 -1.32 11.48
C LEU A 175 14.58 -0.57 11.03
N SER A 176 15.53 -1.21 10.34
CA SER A 176 16.69 -0.54 9.75
C SER A 176 16.29 0.44 8.64
N LEU A 177 15.08 0.31 8.08
CA LEU A 177 14.51 1.20 7.07
C LEU A 177 13.87 2.47 7.68
N LEU A 178 13.97 2.67 8.99
CA LEU A 178 13.42 3.84 9.69
C LEU A 178 13.93 5.19 9.12
N PRO A 179 15.22 5.37 8.77
CA PRO A 179 15.67 6.63 8.16
C PRO A 179 14.96 6.94 6.84
N GLN A 180 14.81 5.95 5.95
CA GLN A 180 14.11 6.09 4.68
C GLN A 180 12.61 6.35 4.89
N TRP A 181 12.01 5.66 5.85
CA TRP A 181 10.61 5.85 6.24
C TRP A 181 10.35 7.28 6.74
N LEU A 182 11.19 7.79 7.65
CA LEU A 182 11.10 9.16 8.18
C LEU A 182 11.30 10.19 7.08
N PHE A 183 12.25 9.96 6.18
CA PHE A 183 12.54 10.86 5.07
C PHE A 183 11.35 10.98 4.13
N VAL A 184 10.82 9.84 3.64
CA VAL A 184 9.71 9.84 2.68
C VAL A 184 8.43 10.37 3.30
N ASN A 185 8.01 9.80 4.44
CA ASN A 185 6.76 10.22 5.09
C ASN A 185 6.86 11.66 5.62
N GLY A 186 8.01 12.07 6.16
CA GLY A 186 8.23 13.43 6.63
C GLY A 186 8.08 14.46 5.51
N LEU A 187 8.72 14.24 4.35
CA LEU A 187 8.59 15.14 3.21
C LEU A 187 7.17 15.15 2.62
N LEU A 188 6.50 13.99 2.55
CA LEU A 188 5.10 13.90 2.11
C LEU A 188 4.16 14.67 3.06
N LEU A 189 4.32 14.51 4.36
CA LEU A 189 3.50 15.19 5.36
C LEU A 189 3.72 16.71 5.37
N LEU A 190 4.97 17.16 5.22
CA LEU A 190 5.28 18.59 5.09
C LEU A 190 4.69 19.17 3.80
N THR A 191 4.80 18.45 2.70
CA THR A 191 4.20 18.83 1.41
C THR A 191 2.68 18.91 1.52
N TYR A 192 2.06 17.90 2.15
CA TYR A 192 0.62 17.88 2.41
C TYR A 192 0.19 19.08 3.25
N TRP A 193 0.87 19.35 4.35
CA TRP A 193 0.55 20.47 5.23
C TRP A 193 0.59 21.83 4.52
N ALA A 194 1.63 22.07 3.73
CA ALA A 194 1.74 23.28 2.93
C ALA A 194 0.64 23.39 1.86
N LEU A 195 0.28 22.28 1.22
CA LEU A 195 -0.77 22.21 0.22
C LEU A 195 -2.15 22.43 0.85
N ASP A 196 -2.47 21.70 1.93
CA ASP A 196 -3.78 21.78 2.60
C ASP A 196 -4.02 23.17 3.19
N ARG A 197 -2.99 23.81 3.75
CA ARG A 197 -3.09 25.20 4.22
C ARG A 197 -3.50 26.19 3.14
N ARG A 198 -3.05 25.98 1.90
CA ARG A 198 -3.43 26.81 0.77
C ARG A 198 -4.85 26.54 0.32
N ILE A 199 -5.25 25.28 0.28
CA ILE A 199 -6.58 24.88 -0.13
C ILE A 199 -7.64 25.40 0.84
N VAL A 200 -7.38 25.29 2.16
CA VAL A 200 -8.28 25.85 3.20
C VAL A 200 -8.51 27.35 3.03
N ALA A 201 -7.51 28.09 2.58
CA ALA A 201 -7.68 29.53 2.34
C ALA A 201 -8.69 29.87 1.21
N HIS A 202 -9.11 28.88 0.42
CA HIS A 202 -10.13 29.03 -0.63
C HIS A 202 -11.49 28.43 -0.25
N GLU A 203 -11.62 27.84 0.95
CA GLU A 203 -12.92 27.37 1.46
C GLU A 203 -13.77 28.56 1.90
N ALA A 204 -15.11 28.40 1.80
CA ALA A 204 -16.02 29.45 2.22
C ALA A 204 -15.93 29.65 3.75
N PRO A 205 -15.90 30.90 4.24
CA PRO A 205 -15.84 31.19 5.69
C PRO A 205 -16.96 30.50 6.49
N THR A 206 -18.16 30.39 5.91
CA THR A 206 -19.31 29.71 6.51
C THR A 206 -19.04 28.21 6.73
N ASP A 207 -18.43 27.52 5.76
CA ASP A 207 -18.15 26.10 5.85
C ASP A 207 -17.08 25.84 6.94
N VAL A 208 -16.09 26.73 7.06
CA VAL A 208 -15.06 26.69 8.11
C VAL A 208 -15.63 26.93 9.50
N GLU A 209 -16.64 27.80 9.63
CA GLU A 209 -17.27 28.11 10.92
C GLU A 209 -18.19 26.96 11.37
N ILE A 210 -18.93 26.33 10.46
CA ILE A 210 -19.74 25.15 10.74
C ILE A 210 -18.83 24.01 11.23
N ASP A 211 -17.72 23.74 10.56
CA ASP A 211 -16.72 22.74 10.94
C ASP A 211 -16.19 22.95 12.37
N ARG A 212 -15.97 24.21 12.78
CA ARG A 212 -15.49 24.52 14.13
C ARG A 212 -16.52 24.32 15.24
N THR A 213 -17.80 24.41 14.92
CA THR A 213 -18.90 24.30 15.90
C THR A 213 -19.36 22.85 16.08
N ASN A 214 -19.27 22.00 15.07
CA ASN A 214 -19.71 20.61 15.06
C ASN A 214 -18.62 19.61 15.47
N VAL A 215 -17.97 19.87 16.60
CA VAL A 215 -16.85 19.01 17.08
C VAL A 215 -17.37 17.95 18.04
N THR A 216 -17.03 16.68 17.78
CA THR A 216 -17.23 15.58 18.71
C THR A 216 -15.91 14.91 19.08
N PRO A 217 -15.65 14.65 20.39
CA PRO A 217 -14.38 14.09 20.81
C PRO A 217 -14.13 12.71 20.19
N LEU A 218 -12.86 12.47 19.81
CA LEU A 218 -12.46 11.17 19.30
C LEU A 218 -12.63 10.08 20.36
N ARG A 219 -13.25 8.98 19.97
CA ARG A 219 -13.43 7.79 20.81
C ARG A 219 -13.10 6.53 20.01
N LEU A 220 -12.20 5.72 20.53
CA LEU A 220 -11.87 4.44 19.95
C LEU A 220 -12.93 3.41 20.34
N ALA A 221 -13.73 2.97 19.38
CA ALA A 221 -14.70 1.90 19.56
C ALA A 221 -14.07 0.55 19.18
N GLY A 222 -14.33 -0.49 19.97
CA GLY A 222 -13.76 -1.82 19.71
C GLY A 222 -12.30 -1.96 20.18
N ALA A 223 -11.86 -1.17 21.16
CA ALA A 223 -10.49 -1.20 21.70
C ALA A 223 -10.03 -2.59 22.19
N THR A 224 -10.94 -3.49 22.56
CA THR A 224 -10.62 -4.89 22.89
C THR A 224 -9.91 -5.63 21.77
N ASN A 225 -10.11 -5.22 20.51
CA ASN A 225 -9.41 -5.80 19.37
C ASN A 225 -7.91 -5.47 19.35
N LEU A 226 -7.45 -4.45 20.07
CA LEU A 226 -6.02 -4.17 20.24
C LEU A 226 -5.30 -5.32 20.95
N ILE A 227 -5.98 -6.04 21.85
CA ILE A 227 -5.43 -7.25 22.52
C ILE A 227 -5.18 -8.34 21.50
N TRP A 228 -6.13 -8.58 20.60
CA TRP A 228 -5.98 -9.58 19.54
C TRP A 228 -4.93 -9.18 18.52
N PHE A 229 -4.80 -7.86 18.24
CA PHE A 229 -3.69 -7.35 17.46
C PHE A 229 -2.34 -7.63 18.09
N ALA A 230 -2.19 -7.29 19.36
CA ALA A 230 -0.96 -7.55 20.10
C ALA A 230 -0.61 -9.05 20.09
N LEU A 231 -1.62 -9.92 20.24
CA LEU A 231 -1.42 -11.36 20.17
C LEU A 231 -0.93 -11.82 18.79
N ILE A 232 -1.48 -11.27 17.70
CA ILE A 232 -1.02 -11.57 16.33
C ILE A 232 0.43 -11.11 16.14
N ILE A 233 0.78 -9.90 16.59
CA ILE A 233 2.15 -9.38 16.50
C ILE A 233 3.13 -10.30 17.22
N VAL A 234 2.80 -10.67 18.47
CA VAL A 234 3.62 -11.58 19.29
C VAL A 234 3.73 -12.95 18.63
N ALA A 235 2.62 -13.48 18.07
CA ALA A 235 2.62 -14.76 17.38
C ALA A 235 3.57 -14.74 16.17
N VAL A 236 3.50 -13.69 15.34
CA VAL A 236 4.37 -13.58 14.16
C VAL A 236 5.84 -13.42 14.55
N ALA A 237 6.12 -12.63 15.59
CA ALA A 237 7.49 -12.35 16.00
C ALA A 237 8.18 -13.50 16.73
N LEU A 238 7.43 -14.31 17.50
CA LEU A 238 8.01 -15.25 18.46
C LEU A 238 7.62 -16.71 18.24
N ILE A 239 6.51 -17.01 17.54
CA ILE A 239 6.04 -18.39 17.35
C ILE A 239 6.54 -18.92 16.00
N PRO A 240 7.24 -20.05 15.99
CA PRO A 240 7.67 -20.67 14.73
C PRO A 240 6.46 -21.21 13.96
N SER A 241 6.58 -21.26 12.66
CA SER A 241 5.62 -21.88 11.75
C SER A 241 6.24 -23.06 11.03
N VAL A 242 5.47 -23.73 10.20
CA VAL A 242 5.93 -24.80 9.33
C VAL A 242 6.96 -24.23 8.33
N ASP A 243 8.11 -24.89 8.26
CA ASP A 243 9.08 -24.63 7.19
C ASP A 243 8.69 -25.43 5.96
N GLY A 244 8.25 -24.73 4.92
CA GLY A 244 7.77 -25.33 3.67
C GLY A 244 8.88 -26.06 2.92
N GLU A 245 10.12 -25.55 2.97
CA GLU A 245 11.28 -26.21 2.34
C GLU A 245 11.62 -27.51 3.06
N ALA A 246 11.69 -27.48 4.40
CA ALA A 246 11.95 -28.69 5.19
C ALA A 246 10.83 -29.71 5.05
N LEU A 247 9.57 -29.26 4.94
CA LEU A 247 8.41 -30.13 4.68
C LEU A 247 8.49 -30.78 3.30
N GLY A 248 8.77 -30.00 2.28
CA GLY A 248 8.90 -30.46 0.89
C GLY A 248 10.05 -31.45 0.70
N ALA A 249 11.16 -31.25 1.43
CA ALA A 249 12.31 -32.14 1.46
C ALA A 249 12.12 -33.39 2.35
N GLY A 250 10.99 -33.49 3.07
CA GLY A 250 10.72 -34.62 3.98
C GLY A 250 11.54 -34.62 5.29
N HIS A 251 12.13 -33.47 5.64
CA HIS A 251 12.97 -33.33 6.85
C HIS A 251 12.21 -32.75 8.05
N ALA A 252 10.97 -32.32 7.87
CA ALA A 252 10.15 -31.80 8.97
C ALA A 252 9.58 -32.93 9.83
N HIS A 253 9.79 -32.87 11.16
CA HIS A 253 9.35 -33.88 12.11
C HIS A 253 8.71 -33.26 13.36
N GLY A 254 7.74 -33.96 13.95
CA GLY A 254 7.16 -33.63 15.24
C GLY A 254 6.46 -32.27 15.27
N ALA A 255 6.81 -31.41 16.24
CA ALA A 255 6.20 -30.11 16.45
C ALA A 255 6.41 -29.13 15.29
N ALA A 256 7.40 -29.32 14.42
CA ALA A 256 7.65 -28.51 13.23
C ALA A 256 6.63 -28.73 12.10
N LEU A 257 5.80 -29.78 12.20
CA LEU A 257 4.69 -30.03 11.27
C LEU A 257 3.42 -29.22 11.63
N VAL A 258 3.36 -28.63 12.83
CA VAL A 258 2.16 -27.94 13.29
C VAL A 258 2.31 -26.44 13.06
N PRO A 259 1.38 -25.80 12.34
CA PRO A 259 1.41 -24.35 12.07
C PRO A 259 0.94 -23.56 13.31
N TRP A 260 1.74 -23.61 14.40
CA TRP A 260 1.39 -22.97 15.68
C TRP A 260 1.09 -21.49 15.55
N ARG A 261 1.89 -20.77 14.79
CA ARG A 261 1.71 -19.34 14.54
C ARG A 261 0.35 -19.07 13.90
N GLU A 262 0.01 -19.79 12.86
CA GLU A 262 -1.24 -19.67 12.11
C GLU A 262 -2.46 -20.03 12.99
N ILE A 263 -2.33 -21.06 13.81
CA ILE A 263 -3.39 -21.46 14.76
C ILE A 263 -3.67 -20.32 15.75
N VAL A 264 -2.63 -19.72 16.33
CA VAL A 264 -2.79 -18.59 17.27
C VAL A 264 -3.40 -17.38 16.58
N MET A 265 -2.96 -17.06 15.35
CA MET A 265 -3.52 -15.94 14.58
C MET A 265 -5.01 -16.16 14.24
N LEU A 266 -5.39 -17.36 13.81
CA LEU A 266 -6.79 -17.70 13.53
C LEU A 266 -7.63 -17.71 14.80
N ALA A 267 -7.09 -18.17 15.93
CA ALA A 267 -7.78 -18.10 17.22
C ALA A 267 -8.02 -16.64 17.64
N ALA A 268 -7.03 -15.76 17.48
CA ALA A 268 -7.17 -14.32 17.74
C ALA A 268 -8.25 -13.69 16.85
N ALA A 269 -8.27 -14.01 15.56
CA ALA A 269 -9.30 -13.55 14.63
C ALA A 269 -10.68 -14.08 15.01
N GLY A 270 -10.81 -15.37 15.38
CA GLY A 270 -12.04 -15.99 15.85
C GLY A 270 -12.57 -15.34 17.13
N CYS A 271 -11.69 -15.09 18.10
CA CYS A 271 -12.04 -14.36 19.33
C CYS A 271 -12.50 -12.93 19.02
N SER A 272 -11.83 -12.24 18.09
CA SER A 272 -12.23 -10.92 17.64
C SER A 272 -13.64 -10.91 17.02
N LEU A 273 -14.01 -11.94 16.25
CA LEU A 273 -15.35 -12.08 15.67
C LEU A 273 -16.41 -12.39 16.72
N TRP A 274 -16.08 -13.28 17.65
CA TRP A 274 -17.05 -13.78 18.64
C TRP A 274 -17.26 -12.81 19.80
N LEU A 275 -16.17 -12.28 20.37
CA LEU A 275 -16.19 -11.37 21.53
C LEU A 275 -16.29 -9.90 21.13
N GLY A 276 -16.03 -9.58 19.85
CA GLY A 276 -16.04 -8.22 19.34
C GLY A 276 -17.44 -7.61 19.22
N ASN A 277 -17.51 -6.29 19.24
CA ASN A 277 -18.77 -5.55 19.11
C ASN A 277 -19.26 -5.58 17.65
N LYS A 278 -20.33 -6.36 17.40
CA LYS A 278 -20.94 -6.52 16.07
C LYS A 278 -21.42 -5.20 15.46
N LYS A 279 -21.93 -4.25 16.29
CA LYS A 279 -22.37 -2.93 15.82
C LYS A 279 -21.18 -2.13 15.26
N VAL A 280 -20.06 -2.13 15.98
CA VAL A 280 -18.82 -1.45 15.54
C VAL A 280 -18.34 -2.08 14.22
N ARG A 281 -18.27 -3.40 14.14
CA ARG A 281 -17.76 -4.12 12.98
C ARG A 281 -18.64 -3.94 11.74
N TYR A 282 -19.91 -4.28 11.81
CA TYR A 282 -20.78 -4.41 10.64
C TYR A 282 -21.54 -3.12 10.30
N ARG A 283 -21.85 -2.26 11.30
CA ARG A 283 -22.60 -1.02 11.07
C ARG A 283 -21.67 0.19 10.91
N ASP A 284 -20.77 0.41 11.88
CA ASP A 284 -19.95 1.62 11.88
C ASP A 284 -18.79 1.48 10.88
N ASN A 285 -18.13 0.31 10.86
CA ASN A 285 -17.01 0.03 9.96
C ASN A 285 -17.43 -0.60 8.63
N ALA A 286 -18.70 -1.02 8.47
CA ALA A 286 -19.23 -1.72 7.28
C ALA A 286 -18.26 -2.82 6.80
N PHE A 287 -17.84 -3.68 7.74
CA PHE A 287 -16.89 -4.75 7.47
C PHE A 287 -17.51 -5.84 6.61
N GLU A 288 -16.83 -6.22 5.54
CA GLU A 288 -17.19 -7.30 4.61
C GLU A 288 -15.97 -8.15 4.30
N PHE A 289 -16.18 -9.45 4.04
CA PHE A 289 -15.10 -10.38 3.69
C PHE A 289 -14.67 -10.29 2.22
N GLY A 290 -15.37 -9.51 1.39
CA GLY A 290 -15.10 -9.40 -0.05
C GLY A 290 -13.62 -9.19 -0.38
N PRO A 291 -12.95 -8.18 0.17
CA PRO A 291 -11.55 -7.88 -0.15
C PRO A 291 -10.59 -9.04 0.14
N ILE A 292 -10.74 -9.71 1.29
CA ILE A 292 -9.86 -10.83 1.62
C ILE A 292 -10.16 -12.08 0.79
N GLN A 293 -11.40 -12.28 0.36
CA GLN A 293 -11.77 -13.35 -0.57
C GLN A 293 -11.16 -13.14 -1.94
N GLU A 294 -11.12 -11.90 -2.43
CA GLU A 294 -10.47 -11.53 -3.68
C GLU A 294 -8.98 -11.82 -3.63
N VAL A 295 -8.30 -11.36 -2.59
CA VAL A 295 -6.87 -11.63 -2.38
C VAL A 295 -6.61 -13.13 -2.32
N ALA A 296 -7.37 -13.89 -1.53
CA ALA A 296 -7.18 -15.33 -1.44
C ALA A 296 -7.40 -16.03 -2.79
N ALA A 297 -8.42 -15.60 -3.55
CA ALA A 297 -8.73 -16.17 -4.86
C ALA A 297 -7.62 -15.94 -5.90
N LEU A 298 -7.03 -14.77 -5.93
CA LEU A 298 -5.99 -14.42 -6.91
C LEU A 298 -4.62 -14.99 -6.52
N PHE A 299 -4.27 -14.94 -5.24
CA PHE A 299 -2.94 -15.31 -4.78
C PHE A 299 -2.65 -16.80 -4.88
N ILE A 300 -3.65 -17.69 -4.80
CA ILE A 300 -3.41 -19.12 -5.06
C ILE A 300 -2.87 -19.35 -6.48
N GLY A 301 -3.43 -18.62 -7.47
CA GLY A 301 -2.93 -18.66 -8.85
C GLY A 301 -1.53 -18.05 -8.98
N ILE A 302 -1.27 -16.92 -8.31
CA ILE A 302 0.05 -16.28 -8.29
C ILE A 302 1.09 -17.24 -7.73
N PHE A 303 0.88 -17.81 -6.54
CA PHE A 303 1.83 -18.70 -5.88
C PHE A 303 2.14 -19.94 -6.71
N LEU A 304 1.14 -20.56 -7.36
CA LEU A 304 1.36 -21.72 -8.22
C LEU A 304 2.08 -21.37 -9.52
N THR A 305 1.66 -20.28 -10.20
CA THR A 305 2.26 -19.90 -11.49
C THR A 305 3.65 -19.30 -11.33
N MET A 306 3.97 -18.74 -10.14
CA MET A 306 5.26 -18.16 -9.81
C MET A 306 6.37 -19.22 -9.71
N ILE A 307 6.08 -20.48 -9.38
CA ILE A 307 7.08 -21.52 -9.16
C ILE A 307 8.09 -21.60 -10.32
N PRO A 308 7.68 -21.94 -11.57
CA PRO A 308 8.65 -22.02 -12.67
C PRO A 308 9.19 -20.64 -13.06
N ALA A 309 8.45 -19.57 -12.85
CA ALA A 309 8.90 -18.22 -13.17
C ALA A 309 10.12 -17.83 -12.32
N LEU A 310 10.08 -18.07 -11.01
CA LEU A 310 11.19 -17.78 -10.12
C LEU A 310 12.45 -18.59 -10.47
N GLU A 311 12.30 -19.87 -10.80
CA GLU A 311 13.43 -20.72 -11.21
C GLU A 311 14.10 -20.23 -12.51
N VAL A 312 13.31 -19.77 -13.49
CA VAL A 312 13.88 -19.20 -14.72
C VAL A 312 14.58 -17.87 -14.41
N LEU A 313 13.97 -17.02 -13.58
CA LEU A 313 14.53 -15.72 -13.19
C LEU A 313 15.82 -15.88 -12.38
N ARG A 314 15.94 -16.89 -11.52
CA ARG A 314 17.22 -17.25 -10.86
C ARG A 314 18.37 -17.41 -11.85
N ASN A 315 18.12 -18.11 -12.96
CA ASN A 315 19.15 -18.39 -13.96
C ASN A 315 19.48 -17.19 -14.86
N VAL A 316 18.55 -16.22 -14.95
CA VAL A 316 18.70 -15.02 -15.80
C VAL A 316 19.30 -13.85 -15.01
N ALA A 317 18.99 -13.73 -13.73
CA ALA A 317 19.39 -12.60 -12.88
C ALA A 317 20.90 -12.27 -12.94
N PRO A 318 21.84 -13.22 -12.82
CA PRO A 318 23.28 -12.94 -12.87
C PRO A 318 23.74 -12.36 -14.22
N LYS A 319 22.95 -12.54 -15.28
CA LYS A 319 23.26 -12.06 -16.64
C LYS A 319 22.77 -10.63 -16.89
N LEU A 320 21.91 -10.08 -16.02
CA LEU A 320 21.25 -8.80 -16.24
C LEU A 320 22.02 -7.61 -15.68
N HIS A 321 23.21 -7.79 -15.08
CA HIS A 321 24.02 -6.72 -14.46
C HIS A 321 23.19 -5.76 -13.59
N LEU A 322 22.30 -6.32 -12.75
CA LEU A 322 21.43 -5.55 -11.87
C LEU A 322 22.23 -4.97 -10.70
N ASN A 323 21.93 -3.73 -10.37
CA ASN A 323 22.45 -3.04 -9.20
C ASN A 323 21.31 -2.51 -8.33
N GLU A 324 21.64 -1.88 -7.20
CA GLU A 324 20.69 -1.32 -6.25
C GLU A 324 19.68 -0.34 -6.88
N ILE A 325 20.14 0.53 -7.79
CA ILE A 325 19.29 1.52 -8.46
C ILE A 325 18.35 0.85 -9.46
N THR A 326 18.91 -0.03 -10.31
CA THR A 326 18.09 -0.76 -11.31
C THR A 326 17.05 -1.67 -10.64
N LEU A 327 17.42 -2.33 -9.54
CA LEU A 327 16.47 -3.13 -8.75
C LEU A 327 15.37 -2.27 -8.15
N PHE A 328 15.70 -1.09 -7.58
CA PHE A 328 14.67 -0.17 -7.11
C PHE A 328 13.73 0.27 -8.22
N VAL A 329 14.28 0.67 -9.38
CA VAL A 329 13.50 1.19 -10.51
C VAL A 329 12.61 0.10 -11.13
N PHE A 330 13.14 -1.10 -11.35
CA PHE A 330 12.36 -2.20 -11.92
C PHE A 330 11.31 -2.73 -10.94
N THR A 331 11.69 -2.93 -9.66
CA THR A 331 10.73 -3.33 -8.62
C THR A 331 9.64 -2.27 -8.46
N GLY A 332 10.03 -1.00 -8.36
CA GLY A 332 9.10 0.10 -8.18
C GLY A 332 8.21 0.32 -9.41
N GLY A 333 8.78 0.26 -10.61
CA GLY A 333 8.03 0.36 -11.86
C GLY A 333 6.99 -0.74 -11.99
N LEU A 334 7.36 -1.97 -11.68
CA LEU A 334 6.44 -3.11 -11.74
C LEU A 334 5.40 -3.03 -10.62
N SER A 335 5.79 -2.71 -9.37
CA SER A 335 4.89 -2.54 -8.23
C SER A 335 3.89 -1.40 -8.41
N SER A 336 4.21 -0.40 -9.22
CA SER A 336 3.27 0.69 -9.50
C SER A 336 2.06 0.26 -10.35
N VAL A 337 2.14 -0.85 -11.06
CA VAL A 337 1.12 -1.35 -12.00
C VAL A 337 0.59 -2.71 -11.58
N LEU A 338 1.41 -3.51 -10.93
CA LEU A 338 1.06 -4.83 -10.40
C LEU A 338 1.03 -4.78 -8.88
N ASP A 339 0.39 -5.78 -8.28
CA ASP A 339 0.43 -5.93 -6.82
C ASP A 339 1.89 -6.04 -6.32
N ASN A 340 2.17 -5.37 -5.21
CA ASN A 340 3.50 -5.24 -4.64
C ASN A 340 4.10 -6.57 -4.14
N ALA A 341 3.28 -7.51 -3.68
CA ALA A 341 3.74 -8.77 -3.11
C ALA A 341 4.39 -9.72 -4.14
N PRO A 342 3.76 -10.07 -5.27
CA PRO A 342 4.39 -10.90 -6.29
C PRO A 342 5.59 -10.20 -6.94
N THR A 343 5.54 -8.88 -7.06
CA THR A 343 6.67 -8.09 -7.54
C THR A 343 7.88 -8.25 -6.61
N TYR A 344 7.68 -8.08 -5.31
CA TYR A 344 8.74 -8.27 -4.32
C TYR A 344 9.32 -9.70 -4.37
N ALA A 345 8.46 -10.72 -4.38
CA ALA A 345 8.89 -12.11 -4.42
C ALA A 345 9.80 -12.40 -5.63
N THR A 346 9.44 -11.83 -6.79
CA THR A 346 10.21 -11.96 -8.02
C THR A 346 11.59 -11.34 -7.91
N PHE A 347 11.69 -10.09 -7.45
CA PHE A 347 12.97 -9.41 -7.34
C PHE A 347 13.79 -9.86 -6.14
N PHE A 348 13.16 -10.33 -5.06
CA PHE A 348 13.84 -10.99 -3.95
C PHE A 348 14.63 -12.21 -4.44
N GLU A 349 13.98 -13.05 -5.24
CA GLU A 349 14.59 -14.25 -5.80
C GLU A 349 15.73 -13.91 -6.75
N MET A 350 15.56 -12.91 -7.61
CA MET A 350 16.63 -12.44 -8.48
C MET A 350 17.81 -11.88 -7.69
N ALA A 351 17.55 -11.05 -6.68
CA ALA A 351 18.59 -10.44 -5.84
C ALA A 351 19.35 -11.46 -5.00
N SER A 352 18.74 -12.59 -4.63
CA SER A 352 19.41 -13.67 -3.91
C SER A 352 20.55 -14.31 -4.69
N GLN A 353 20.53 -14.22 -6.02
CA GLN A 353 21.53 -14.76 -6.94
C GLN A 353 22.67 -13.78 -7.25
N LEU A 354 22.58 -12.55 -6.78
CA LEU A 354 23.57 -11.52 -7.04
C LEU A 354 24.63 -11.48 -5.93
N ASP A 355 25.82 -10.99 -6.29
CA ASP A 355 26.91 -10.80 -5.34
C ASP A 355 26.69 -9.58 -4.46
N GLY A 356 27.23 -9.65 -3.24
CA GLY A 356 27.20 -8.55 -2.28
C GLY A 356 27.23 -9.01 -0.83
N GLN A 357 27.77 -8.16 0.04
CA GLN A 357 27.88 -8.37 1.48
C GLN A 357 27.58 -7.05 2.22
N PRO A 358 27.00 -7.07 3.40
CA PRO A 358 26.48 -8.25 4.13
C PRO A 358 25.21 -8.81 3.49
N ARG A 359 24.84 -10.05 3.82
CA ARG A 359 23.62 -10.72 3.37
C ARG A 359 22.62 -10.89 4.51
N VAL A 360 21.33 -10.78 4.18
CA VAL A 360 20.23 -10.89 5.12
C VAL A 360 19.26 -11.96 4.64
N GLY A 361 18.63 -12.66 5.57
CA GLY A 361 17.69 -13.74 5.29
C GLY A 361 18.28 -15.12 5.40
N GLY A 362 17.53 -16.14 4.96
CA GLY A 362 17.94 -17.53 4.95
C GLY A 362 19.14 -17.79 4.03
N SER A 363 19.55 -19.04 3.88
CA SER A 363 20.64 -19.38 2.95
C SER A 363 20.08 -19.57 1.53
N PRO A 364 20.59 -18.88 0.49
CA PRO A 364 21.82 -18.06 0.48
C PRO A 364 21.63 -16.60 0.99
N GLY A 365 20.44 -16.15 1.36
CA GLY A 365 20.13 -14.78 1.74
C GLY A 365 20.21 -13.77 0.57
N VAL A 366 19.96 -12.51 0.84
CA VAL A 366 20.02 -11.41 -0.15
C VAL A 366 21.00 -10.34 0.32
N PRO A 367 21.85 -9.77 -0.55
CA PRO A 367 22.68 -8.62 -0.18
C PRO A 367 21.83 -7.49 0.41
N GLU A 368 22.22 -6.97 1.57
CA GLU A 368 21.39 -6.05 2.36
C GLU A 368 20.98 -4.79 1.59
N LEU A 369 21.89 -4.20 0.81
CA LEU A 369 21.59 -3.02 0.00
C LEU A 369 20.56 -3.33 -1.10
N LEU A 370 20.66 -4.51 -1.72
CA LEU A 370 19.71 -4.95 -2.75
C LEU A 370 18.35 -5.27 -2.12
N LEU A 371 18.35 -5.90 -0.94
CA LEU A 371 17.13 -6.14 -0.16
C LEU A 371 16.44 -4.83 0.23
N THR A 372 17.21 -3.84 0.65
CA THR A 372 16.72 -2.47 0.91
C THR A 372 16.07 -1.89 -0.34
N SER A 373 16.75 -1.96 -1.48
CA SER A 373 16.26 -1.40 -2.75
C SER A 373 14.95 -2.02 -3.21
N ILE A 374 14.84 -3.36 -3.18
CA ILE A 374 13.60 -4.05 -3.56
C ILE A 374 12.46 -3.80 -2.56
N SER A 375 12.77 -3.73 -1.26
CA SER A 375 11.77 -3.46 -0.22
C SER A 375 11.19 -2.05 -0.37
N LEU A 376 12.05 -1.05 -0.56
CA LEU A 376 11.64 0.33 -0.80
C LEU A 376 10.88 0.45 -2.13
N GLY A 377 11.36 -0.16 -3.21
CA GLY A 377 10.71 -0.16 -4.51
C GLY A 377 9.32 -0.77 -4.46
N ALA A 378 9.19 -1.96 -3.86
CA ALA A 378 7.92 -2.67 -3.77
C ALA A 378 6.87 -1.90 -2.95
N VAL A 379 7.25 -1.42 -1.75
CA VAL A 379 6.30 -0.78 -0.83
C VAL A 379 5.97 0.65 -1.25
N LEU A 380 6.98 1.48 -1.55
CA LEU A 380 6.76 2.91 -1.76
C LEU A 380 6.14 3.21 -3.14
N CYS A 381 6.56 2.48 -4.17
CA CYS A 381 6.08 2.75 -5.53
C CYS A 381 4.69 2.18 -5.81
N GLY A 382 4.18 1.26 -4.99
CA GLY A 382 2.78 0.82 -5.04
C GLY A 382 1.77 1.97 -4.93
N ALA A 383 2.18 3.10 -4.34
CA ALA A 383 1.39 4.32 -4.25
C ALA A 383 1.30 5.13 -5.56
N ILE A 384 2.05 4.81 -6.61
CA ILE A 384 2.09 5.63 -7.85
C ILE A 384 0.80 5.52 -8.65
N THR A 385 0.10 4.39 -8.57
CA THR A 385 -1.19 4.19 -9.24
C THR A 385 -2.26 3.68 -8.28
N TYR A 386 -3.53 3.72 -8.69
CA TYR A 386 -4.62 3.14 -7.90
C TYR A 386 -4.56 1.61 -7.81
N ILE A 387 -3.91 0.94 -8.78
CA ILE A 387 -3.88 -0.52 -8.88
C ILE A 387 -2.59 -1.14 -8.32
N GLY A 388 -1.57 -0.33 -8.00
CA GLY A 388 -0.29 -0.85 -7.51
C GLY A 388 -0.36 -1.49 -6.11
N ASN A 389 -1.42 -1.21 -5.34
CA ASN A 389 -1.68 -1.86 -4.05
C ASN A 389 -3.19 -1.87 -3.75
N GLY A 390 -3.72 -2.98 -3.25
CA GLY A 390 -5.14 -3.17 -2.95
C GLY A 390 -5.79 -2.05 -2.12
N PRO A 391 -5.18 -1.57 -1.02
CA PRO A 391 -5.70 -0.47 -0.22
C PRO A 391 -5.98 0.82 -1.00
N ASN A 392 -5.23 1.10 -2.08
CA ASN A 392 -5.39 2.33 -2.87
C ASN A 392 -6.79 2.43 -3.47
N PHE A 393 -7.22 1.35 -4.11
CA PHE A 393 -8.55 1.28 -4.72
C PHE A 393 -9.67 1.30 -3.66
N MET A 394 -9.46 0.62 -2.53
CA MET A 394 -10.42 0.61 -1.43
C MET A 394 -10.62 2.01 -0.83
N VAL A 395 -9.55 2.75 -0.57
CA VAL A 395 -9.60 4.15 -0.09
C VAL A 395 -10.34 5.05 -1.09
N LYS A 396 -10.01 4.92 -2.39
CA LYS A 396 -10.70 5.63 -3.47
C LYS A 396 -12.20 5.33 -3.47
N SER A 397 -12.58 4.04 -3.46
CA SER A 397 -13.97 3.60 -3.49
C SER A 397 -14.78 4.13 -2.30
N VAL A 398 -14.22 4.06 -1.08
CA VAL A 398 -14.85 4.62 0.13
C VAL A 398 -15.01 6.14 0.00
N ALA A 399 -14.03 6.85 -0.54
CA ALA A 399 -14.13 8.29 -0.74
C ALA A 399 -15.23 8.66 -1.76
N GLU A 400 -15.29 7.95 -2.88
CA GLU A 400 -16.32 8.15 -3.92
C GLU A 400 -17.73 7.83 -3.42
N SER A 401 -17.89 6.76 -2.61
CA SER A 401 -19.19 6.44 -1.97
C SER A 401 -19.67 7.52 -0.99
N ARG A 402 -18.76 8.37 -0.50
CA ARG A 402 -19.03 9.53 0.34
C ARG A 402 -19.12 10.84 -0.44
N GLY A 403 -19.24 10.79 -1.78
CA GLY A 403 -19.40 11.95 -2.65
C GLY A 403 -18.12 12.75 -2.95
N VAL A 404 -16.93 12.23 -2.59
CA VAL A 404 -15.66 12.86 -2.96
C VAL A 404 -15.37 12.57 -4.43
N ARG A 405 -15.19 13.61 -5.23
CA ARG A 405 -14.77 13.46 -6.63
C ARG A 405 -13.28 13.15 -6.69
N MET A 406 -12.96 11.85 -6.78
CA MET A 406 -11.58 11.44 -6.90
C MET A 406 -11.01 11.71 -8.30
N PRO A 407 -9.69 11.94 -8.41
CA PRO A 407 -9.03 12.06 -9.71
C PRO A 407 -9.24 10.82 -10.57
N SER A 408 -9.35 11.01 -11.89
CA SER A 408 -9.25 9.90 -12.83
C SER A 408 -7.92 9.17 -12.68
N PHE A 409 -7.77 7.98 -13.26
CA PHE A 409 -6.53 7.22 -13.20
C PHE A 409 -5.30 8.05 -13.61
N GLY A 410 -5.34 8.68 -14.79
CA GLY A 410 -4.27 9.56 -15.25
C GLY A 410 -4.08 10.80 -14.39
N GLY A 411 -5.18 11.36 -13.86
CA GLY A 411 -5.13 12.50 -12.93
C GLY A 411 -4.48 12.14 -11.58
N TYR A 412 -4.66 10.90 -11.11
CA TYR A 412 -3.98 10.42 -9.91
C TYR A 412 -2.48 10.18 -10.17
N VAL A 413 -2.15 9.49 -11.27
CA VAL A 413 -0.74 9.27 -11.67
C VAL A 413 0.01 10.59 -11.79
N LEU A 414 -0.62 11.60 -12.40
CA LEU A 414 -0.01 12.94 -12.48
C LEU A 414 0.29 13.52 -11.10
N ARG A 415 -0.61 13.37 -10.12
CA ARG A 415 -0.38 13.82 -8.74
C ARG A 415 0.74 13.00 -8.06
N ALA A 416 0.80 11.70 -8.29
CA ALA A 416 1.89 10.88 -7.79
C ALA A 416 3.24 11.33 -8.39
N VAL A 417 3.29 11.61 -9.69
CA VAL A 417 4.50 12.16 -10.35
C VAL A 417 4.86 13.55 -9.80
N MET A 418 3.89 14.36 -9.42
CA MET A 418 4.15 15.71 -8.89
C MET A 418 4.61 15.73 -7.43
N TYR A 419 4.12 14.82 -6.59
CA TYR A 419 4.31 14.87 -5.14
C TYR A 419 5.12 13.70 -4.59
N LEU A 420 4.89 12.48 -5.06
CA LEU A 420 5.52 11.28 -4.55
C LEU A 420 6.84 10.98 -5.26
N VAL A 421 6.84 10.91 -6.59
CA VAL A 421 8.03 10.52 -7.37
C VAL A 421 9.26 11.39 -7.09
N PRO A 422 9.16 12.73 -6.94
CA PRO A 422 10.32 13.54 -6.56
C PRO A 422 10.88 13.16 -5.18
N VAL A 423 10.03 12.84 -4.21
CA VAL A 423 10.46 12.42 -2.88
C VAL A 423 11.17 11.05 -2.95
N LEU A 424 10.64 10.12 -3.76
CA LEU A 424 11.28 8.82 -3.97
C LEU A 424 12.63 8.95 -4.70
N ALA A 425 12.72 9.83 -5.71
CA ALA A 425 13.99 10.10 -6.38
C ALA A 425 15.05 10.66 -5.42
N LEU A 426 14.66 11.59 -4.55
CA LEU A 426 15.55 12.13 -3.51
C LEU A 426 15.98 11.05 -2.51
N MET A 427 15.06 10.18 -2.10
CA MET A 427 15.36 9.04 -1.22
C MET A 427 16.38 8.10 -1.88
N VAL A 428 16.24 7.78 -3.17
CA VAL A 428 17.22 6.95 -3.91
C VAL A 428 18.60 7.61 -3.91
N LEU A 429 18.68 8.91 -4.20
CA LEU A 429 19.95 9.66 -4.23
C LEU A 429 20.63 9.70 -2.85
N VAL A 430 19.85 9.80 -1.77
CA VAL A 430 20.39 9.96 -0.41
C VAL A 430 20.77 8.61 0.21
N PHE A 431 19.98 7.55 -0.02
CA PHE A 431 20.10 6.30 0.76
C PHE A 431 20.49 5.06 -0.06
N ILE A 432 20.27 5.06 -1.38
CA ILE A 432 20.50 3.87 -2.22
C ILE A 432 21.74 4.05 -3.10
N ALA A 433 21.85 5.19 -3.78
CA ALA A 433 22.97 5.43 -4.68
C ALA A 433 24.30 5.51 -3.93
N GLN A 434 25.28 4.70 -4.35
CA GLN A 434 26.56 4.52 -3.66
C GLN A 434 27.55 5.70 -3.77
N PRO A 435 27.71 6.40 -4.93
CA PRO A 435 28.68 7.48 -5.03
C PRO A 435 28.33 8.66 -4.10
N ILE A 436 29.29 9.13 -3.31
CA ILE A 436 29.09 10.22 -2.34
C ILE A 436 28.50 11.49 -2.97
N TRP A 437 28.82 11.76 -4.23
CA TRP A 437 28.29 12.92 -4.94
C TRP A 437 26.78 12.84 -5.17
N THR A 438 26.19 11.63 -5.30
CA THR A 438 24.75 11.43 -5.40
C THR A 438 24.05 11.79 -4.08
N THR A 439 24.66 11.41 -2.96
CA THR A 439 24.16 11.77 -1.62
C THR A 439 24.19 13.29 -1.42
N ILE A 440 25.30 13.94 -1.80
CA ILE A 440 25.42 15.41 -1.72
C ILE A 440 24.35 16.08 -2.59
N LEU A 441 24.19 15.63 -3.84
CA LEU A 441 23.14 16.11 -4.74
C LEU A 441 21.74 15.90 -4.15
N GLY A 442 21.48 14.73 -3.62
CA GLY A 442 20.21 14.39 -2.97
C GLY A 442 19.89 15.32 -1.79
N VAL A 443 20.88 15.59 -0.93
CA VAL A 443 20.72 16.52 0.20
C VAL A 443 20.47 17.95 -0.27
N VAL A 444 21.20 18.44 -1.27
CA VAL A 444 20.99 19.79 -1.85
C VAL A 444 19.60 19.91 -2.46
N LEU A 445 19.17 18.93 -3.24
CA LEU A 445 17.83 18.94 -3.84
C LEU A 445 16.72 18.79 -2.79
N THR A 446 16.97 18.03 -1.71
CA THR A 446 16.04 17.94 -0.58
C THR A 446 15.89 19.29 0.12
N ALA A 447 17.00 20.00 0.35
CA ALA A 447 16.97 21.36 0.90
C ALA A 447 16.22 22.33 -0.02
N ALA A 448 16.39 22.22 -1.34
CA ALA A 448 15.64 23.00 -2.32
C ALA A 448 14.14 22.68 -2.30
N LEU A 449 13.74 21.40 -2.18
CA LEU A 449 12.34 20.98 -2.03
C LEU A 449 11.74 21.55 -0.74
N LEU A 450 12.45 21.44 0.40
CA LEU A 450 12.03 22.03 1.66
C LEU A 450 11.92 23.56 1.55
N GLY A 451 12.87 24.23 0.93
CA GLY A 451 12.78 25.66 0.64
C GLY A 451 11.53 26.03 -0.17
N ARG A 452 11.20 25.22 -1.19
CA ARG A 452 9.93 25.37 -1.94
C ARG A 452 8.70 25.17 -1.04
N VAL A 453 8.69 24.15 -0.19
CA VAL A 453 7.58 23.90 0.75
C VAL A 453 7.42 25.08 1.72
N VAL A 454 8.52 25.59 2.30
CA VAL A 454 8.50 26.79 3.16
C VAL A 454 8.03 28.02 2.38
N TYR A 455 8.52 28.23 1.17
CA TYR A 455 8.06 29.32 0.30
C TYR A 455 6.55 29.24 0.06
N LEU A 456 6.05 28.04 -0.26
CA LEU A 456 4.62 27.78 -0.43
C LEU A 456 3.83 28.02 0.87
N PHE A 457 4.43 27.77 2.03
CA PHE A 457 3.83 27.98 3.34
C PHE A 457 3.74 29.46 3.72
N VAL A 458 4.76 30.26 3.38
CA VAL A 458 4.85 31.68 3.77
C VAL A 458 4.04 32.57 2.82
N ARG A 459 4.03 32.27 1.52
CA ARG A 459 3.33 33.08 0.52
C ARG A 459 1.83 32.77 0.48
N HIS A 460 1.03 33.70 1.00
CA HIS A 460 -0.45 33.64 1.03
C HIS A 460 -1.10 34.16 -0.29
N ASP A 461 -0.43 34.02 -1.43
CA ASP A 461 -0.93 34.55 -2.69
C ASP A 461 -2.11 33.70 -3.22
N GLY A 462 -3.32 34.24 -3.20
CA GLY A 462 -4.53 33.61 -3.70
C GLY A 462 -4.55 33.14 -5.17
N LYS A 463 -3.43 33.37 -5.92
CA LYS A 463 -3.29 32.96 -7.33
C LYS A 463 -2.69 31.56 -7.53
N ALA A 464 -2.11 30.94 -6.52
CA ALA A 464 -1.40 29.66 -6.67
C ALA A 464 -2.29 28.43 -6.49
N GLY A 465 -3.51 28.55 -6.01
CA GLY A 465 -4.45 27.44 -5.83
C GLY A 465 -4.90 26.78 -7.15
N THR A 466 -4.81 27.49 -8.26
CA THR A 466 -5.30 27.03 -9.57
C THR A 466 -4.42 25.98 -10.26
N MET A 467 -3.19 25.77 -9.82
CA MET A 467 -2.30 24.76 -10.43
C MET A 467 -2.39 23.37 -9.77
N LEU A 468 -2.84 23.28 -8.53
CA LEU A 468 -2.65 22.11 -7.67
C LEU A 468 -3.88 21.21 -7.52
N ASP A 469 -5.10 21.76 -7.66
CA ASP A 469 -6.34 21.00 -7.68
C ASP A 469 -7.22 21.45 -8.84
N PRO A 470 -7.55 20.56 -9.83
CA PRO A 470 -8.42 20.92 -10.95
C PRO A 470 -9.84 21.32 -10.53
N ASP A 471 -10.30 20.92 -9.34
CA ASP A 471 -11.60 21.32 -8.83
C ASP A 471 -11.60 22.77 -8.34
N VAL A 472 -10.45 23.29 -7.86
CA VAL A 472 -10.28 24.73 -7.53
C VAL A 472 -10.34 25.61 -8.77
N ARG A 473 -9.96 25.11 -9.95
CA ARG A 473 -10.03 25.86 -11.21
C ARG A 473 -11.46 26.13 -11.69
N ARG A 474 -12.44 25.35 -11.25
CA ARG A 474 -13.84 25.42 -11.73
C ARG A 474 -14.77 26.24 -10.85
N THR A 475 -14.34 26.57 -9.64
CA THR A 475 -15.09 27.47 -8.76
C THR A 475 -14.58 28.90 -8.94
N ARG A 476 -15.36 29.75 -9.64
CA ARG A 476 -15.15 31.21 -9.59
C ARG A 476 -15.29 31.66 -8.14
N PRO A 477 -14.44 32.59 -7.65
CA PRO A 477 -14.63 33.14 -6.31
C PRO A 477 -16.04 33.74 -6.17
N PRO A 478 -16.71 33.50 -5.03
CA PRO A 478 -17.98 34.16 -4.75
C PRO A 478 -17.72 35.69 -4.70
N GLY A 479 -18.34 36.43 -5.61
CA GLY A 479 -18.18 37.88 -5.75
C GLY A 479 -17.84 38.39 -7.14
N ALA A 480 -17.56 37.52 -8.13
CA ALA A 480 -17.23 37.98 -9.50
C ALA A 480 -18.44 38.13 -10.46
N LEU A 481 -19.66 38.20 -9.95
CA LEU A 481 -20.85 38.24 -10.77
C LEU A 481 -21.68 39.56 -10.61
N GLU A 482 -21.15 40.61 -9.97
CA GLU A 482 -21.94 41.85 -9.84
C GLU A 482 -21.47 43.04 -10.68
N ASP A 483 -20.37 42.92 -11.46
CA ASP A 483 -19.86 44.08 -12.21
C ASP A 483 -19.87 43.93 -13.74
N ALA A 484 -20.87 43.28 -14.35
CA ALA A 484 -20.97 43.28 -15.81
C ALA A 484 -22.42 43.04 -16.29
N GLU A 485 -23.30 43.96 -16.08
CA GLU A 485 -24.35 44.26 -17.05
C GLU A 485 -24.57 45.77 -17.09
N PRO A 486 -24.25 46.46 -18.18
CA PRO A 486 -24.81 47.77 -18.43
C PRO A 486 -26.27 47.59 -18.87
N SER A 487 -27.17 48.29 -18.17
CA SER A 487 -28.57 48.44 -18.54
C SER A 487 -28.68 49.15 -19.89
N ASP A 488 -28.94 48.40 -20.95
CA ASP A 488 -29.54 48.94 -22.17
C ASP A 488 -31.05 48.69 -22.16
N ALA A 489 -31.74 49.58 -21.53
CA ALA A 489 -33.18 49.73 -21.72
C ALA A 489 -33.52 51.23 -21.65
N ASP A 490 -33.24 51.91 -22.76
CA ASP A 490 -33.95 53.16 -23.15
C ASP A 490 -33.55 53.47 -24.59
N THR A 491 -34.36 53.02 -25.53
CA THR A 491 -34.71 53.71 -26.80
C THR A 491 -35.60 52.79 -27.63
N ALA A 492 -36.87 52.96 -27.55
CA ALA A 492 -37.73 52.83 -28.72
C ALA A 492 -39.06 53.57 -28.41
N GLY A 493 -39.23 54.60 -29.15
CA GLY A 493 -40.48 55.22 -29.32
C GLY A 493 -41.48 54.42 -30.17
#